data_1168d733cd9ecb62a4e14c08fea22da9
#
_entry.id   1168d733cd9ecb62a4e14c08fea22da9
#
_cell.length_a   1.000
_cell.length_b   1.000
_cell.length_c   1.000
_cell.angle_alpha   90.00
_cell.angle_beta   90.00
_cell.angle_gamma   90.00
#
_symmetry.space_group_name_H-M   'P 1'
#
loop_
_entity.id
_entity.type
_entity.pdbx_description
1 polymer ?
#
loop_
_entity_poly.entity_id
_entity_poly.type
_entity_poly.pdbx_seq_one_letter_code
_entity_poly.pdbx_strand_id
1 'polypeptide(L)'
;LGFLPLNKKLRKEKLDEINKSEKTIIIYEAPHKMKNTLTDLKNILNNRKIVLARELTKIHEEFIRSNIDELIENINNIKGELIIIEGATEKTEEENKLNNLTLEEHYKYYEKQGFDKKEIIKKIAKDRNVNKNEIYMKFI
;
A
#
# COMPACT_ATOMS: atom_id res chain seq x y z
N LEU A 1 -7.90 -10.02 -10.06
CA LEU A 1 -6.66 -10.74 -9.84
C LEU A 1 -6.94 -12.06 -9.16
N GLY A 2 -6.32 -13.03 -9.07
CA GLY A 2 -6.50 -14.28 -8.34
C GLY A 2 -5.54 -14.40 -7.17
N PHE A 3 -4.92 -15.54 -7.00
CA PHE A 3 -3.90 -15.76 -5.98
C PHE A 3 -2.59 -15.08 -6.38
N LEU A 4 -1.85 -14.58 -5.39
CA LEU A 4 -0.49 -14.10 -5.60
C LEU A 4 0.45 -15.26 -5.91
N PRO A 5 1.46 -15.06 -6.78
CA PRO A 5 2.45 -16.10 -7.05
C PRO A 5 3.23 -16.52 -5.81
N LEU A 6 3.61 -17.78 -5.71
CA LEU A 6 4.46 -18.29 -4.63
C LEU A 6 5.95 -18.00 -4.88
N ASN A 7 6.36 -17.92 -6.14
CA ASN A 7 7.72 -17.57 -6.51
C ASN A 7 8.03 -16.14 -6.06
N LYS A 8 9.12 -15.95 -5.32
CA LYS A 8 9.49 -14.66 -4.74
C LYS A 8 9.62 -13.54 -5.76
N LYS A 9 10.24 -13.81 -6.90
CA LYS A 9 10.44 -12.81 -7.95
C LYS A 9 9.11 -12.40 -8.58
N LEU A 10 8.28 -13.36 -8.98
CA LEU A 10 6.98 -13.12 -9.58
C LEU A 10 6.03 -12.46 -8.59
N ARG A 11 6.11 -12.85 -7.31
CA ARG A 11 5.33 -12.26 -6.24
C ARG A 11 5.66 -10.78 -6.06
N LYS A 12 6.94 -10.43 -6.05
CA LYS A 12 7.40 -9.06 -5.95
C LYS A 12 6.93 -8.21 -7.14
N GLU A 13 7.04 -8.74 -8.35
CA GLU A 13 6.57 -8.06 -9.56
C GLU A 13 5.06 -7.79 -9.48
N LYS A 14 4.29 -8.75 -8.99
CA LYS A 14 2.84 -8.61 -8.83
C LYS A 14 2.49 -7.58 -7.77
N LEU A 15 3.19 -7.59 -6.65
CA LEU A 15 3.01 -6.60 -5.58
C LEU A 15 3.32 -5.18 -6.07
N ASP A 16 4.39 -5.01 -6.85
CA ASP A 16 4.72 -3.72 -7.45
C ASP A 16 3.63 -3.25 -8.42
N GLU A 17 3.08 -4.15 -9.21
CA GLU A 17 1.94 -3.87 -10.09
C GLU A 17 0.71 -3.41 -9.31
N ILE A 18 0.40 -4.08 -8.21
CA ILE A 18 -0.70 -3.72 -7.31
C ILE A 18 -0.49 -2.32 -6.75
N ASN A 19 0.71 -2.00 -6.31
CA ASN A 19 1.02 -0.69 -5.75
C ASN A 19 0.83 0.45 -6.75
N LYS A 20 1.09 0.20 -8.02
CA LYS A 20 0.95 1.18 -9.10
C LYS A 20 -0.47 1.30 -9.64
N SER A 21 -1.33 0.33 -9.38
CA SER A 21 -2.69 0.31 -9.92
C SER A 21 -3.59 1.32 -9.23
N GLU A 22 -4.37 2.06 -10.01
CA GLU A 22 -5.42 2.96 -9.51
C GLU A 22 -6.77 2.25 -9.37
N LYS A 23 -6.87 1.02 -9.85
CA LYS A 23 -8.10 0.23 -9.84
C LYS A 23 -8.24 -0.54 -8.53
N THR A 24 -9.47 -0.87 -8.20
CA THR A 24 -9.76 -1.81 -7.12
C THR A 24 -9.25 -3.20 -7.50
N ILE A 25 -8.52 -3.82 -6.59
CA ILE A 25 -7.89 -5.13 -6.81
C ILE A 25 -8.44 -6.13 -5.82
N ILE A 26 -8.74 -7.33 -6.29
CA ILE A 26 -9.20 -8.43 -5.46
C ILE A 26 -8.16 -9.54 -5.48
N ILE A 27 -7.72 -9.96 -4.30
CA ILE A 27 -6.75 -11.03 -4.12
C ILE A 27 -7.39 -12.17 -3.33
N TYR A 28 -7.29 -13.38 -3.83
CA TYR A 28 -7.67 -14.59 -3.08
C TYR A 28 -6.51 -15.04 -2.22
N GLU A 29 -6.79 -15.39 -0.98
CA GLU A 29 -5.77 -15.93 -0.08
C GLU A 29 -6.37 -16.92 0.91
N ALA A 30 -5.61 -18.00 1.18
CA ALA A 30 -5.99 -18.97 2.20
C ALA A 30 -5.85 -18.34 3.60
N PRO A 31 -6.76 -18.66 4.54
CA PRO A 31 -6.70 -18.04 5.88
C PRO A 31 -5.36 -18.16 6.58
N HIS A 32 -4.68 -19.30 6.47
CA HIS A 32 -3.38 -19.53 7.13
C HIS A 32 -2.23 -18.74 6.52
N LYS A 33 -2.40 -18.20 5.31
CA LYS A 33 -1.40 -17.35 4.62
C LYS A 33 -1.75 -15.88 4.67
N MET A 34 -2.92 -15.55 5.20
CA MET A 34 -3.45 -14.19 5.17
C MET A 34 -2.53 -13.19 5.86
N LYS A 35 -1.98 -13.53 7.01
CA LYS A 35 -1.07 -12.66 7.75
C LYS A 35 0.18 -12.28 6.95
N ASN A 36 0.79 -13.27 6.30
CA ASN A 36 1.99 -13.02 5.48
C ASN A 36 1.68 -12.12 4.28
N THR A 37 0.56 -12.35 3.62
CA THR A 37 0.13 -11.54 2.49
C THR A 37 -0.21 -10.12 2.91
N LEU A 38 -0.91 -9.93 4.02
CA LEU A 38 -1.19 -8.60 4.56
C LEU A 38 0.10 -7.86 4.94
N THR A 39 1.07 -8.56 5.51
CA THR A 39 2.38 -7.98 5.85
C THR A 39 3.14 -7.52 4.60
N ASP A 40 3.13 -8.33 3.55
CA ASP A 40 3.74 -7.96 2.27
C ASP A 40 3.05 -6.73 1.66
N LEU A 41 1.73 -6.67 1.71
CA LEU A 41 0.96 -5.52 1.24
C LEU A 41 1.25 -4.26 2.07
N LYS A 42 1.38 -4.39 3.38
CA LYS A 42 1.74 -3.26 4.25
C LYS A 42 3.06 -2.62 3.82
N ASN A 43 4.03 -3.42 3.42
CA ASN A 43 5.36 -2.93 3.04
C ASN A 43 5.36 -2.15 1.73
N ILE A 44 4.35 -2.31 0.88
CA ILE A 44 4.27 -1.66 -0.43
C ILE A 44 3.16 -0.63 -0.55
N LEU A 45 2.04 -0.84 0.15
CA LEU A 45 0.88 0.05 0.09
C LEU A 45 1.05 1.21 1.08
N ASN A 46 0.74 2.40 0.60
CA ASN A 46 0.67 3.58 1.47
C ASN A 46 -0.76 3.72 2.01
N ASN A 47 -1.47 4.75 1.77
CA ASN A 47 -2.76 5.04 2.39
C ASN A 47 -3.98 4.39 1.71
N ARG A 48 -3.83 3.22 1.12
CA ARG A 48 -4.95 2.54 0.46
C ARG A 48 -5.78 1.77 1.47
N LYS A 49 -7.08 1.86 1.31
CA LYS A 49 -8.02 1.13 2.16
C LYS A 49 -8.08 -0.34 1.76
N ILE A 50 -8.13 -1.19 2.75
CA ILE A 50 -8.24 -2.64 2.58
C ILE A 50 -9.51 -3.12 3.22
N VAL A 51 -10.22 -3.99 2.50
CA VAL A 51 -11.39 -4.70 3.00
C VAL A 51 -11.08 -6.18 3.00
N LEU A 52 -11.26 -6.81 4.12
CA LEU A 52 -11.14 -8.26 4.25
C LEU A 52 -12.53 -8.87 4.15
N ALA A 53 -12.74 -9.74 3.19
CA ALA A 53 -14.00 -10.45 3.01
C ALA A 53 -13.82 -11.90 3.46
N ARG A 54 -14.78 -12.42 4.21
CA ARG A 54 -14.77 -13.77 4.72
C ARG A 54 -16.13 -14.45 4.53
N GLU A 55 -16.10 -15.76 4.42
CA GLU A 55 -17.31 -16.57 4.32
C GLU A 55 -18.28 -16.13 3.21
N LEU A 56 -17.72 -15.74 2.07
CA LEU A 56 -18.50 -15.32 0.90
C LEU A 56 -19.49 -16.40 0.49
N THR A 57 -20.70 -15.97 0.15
CA THR A 57 -21.83 -16.85 -0.25
C THR A 57 -22.34 -17.79 0.85
N LYS A 58 -21.85 -17.63 2.08
CA LYS A 58 -22.33 -18.37 3.26
C LYS A 58 -23.25 -17.49 4.11
N ILE A 59 -23.94 -18.12 5.09
CA ILE A 59 -24.86 -17.42 5.99
C ILE A 59 -24.18 -16.30 6.79
N HIS A 60 -22.90 -16.46 7.10
CA HIS A 60 -22.11 -15.51 7.91
C HIS A 60 -21.11 -14.72 7.08
N GLU A 61 -21.52 -14.30 5.88
CA GLU A 61 -20.70 -13.43 5.04
C GLU A 61 -20.37 -12.11 5.76
N GLU A 62 -19.10 -11.74 5.78
CA GLU A 62 -18.62 -10.56 6.51
C GLU A 62 -17.57 -9.81 5.70
N PHE A 63 -17.68 -8.48 5.71
CA PHE A 63 -16.69 -7.56 5.13
C PHE A 63 -16.11 -6.70 6.25
N ILE A 64 -14.82 -6.85 6.50
CA ILE A 64 -14.12 -6.11 7.56
C ILE A 64 -13.33 -4.98 6.92
N ARG A 65 -13.75 -3.75 7.17
CA ARG A 65 -13.08 -2.54 6.69
C ARG A 65 -12.23 -1.98 7.81
N SER A 66 -10.93 -1.97 7.60
CA SER A 66 -10.00 -1.46 8.59
C SER A 66 -8.68 -1.07 7.95
N ASN A 67 -7.81 -0.40 8.67
CA ASN A 67 -6.46 -0.21 8.18
C ASN A 67 -5.67 -1.53 8.29
N ILE A 68 -4.61 -1.62 7.51
CA ILE A 68 -3.87 -2.87 7.37
C ILE A 68 -3.20 -3.30 8.69
N ASP A 69 -2.77 -2.35 9.52
CA ASP A 69 -2.14 -2.67 10.81
C ASP A 69 -3.12 -3.34 11.76
N GLU A 70 -4.33 -2.82 11.85
CA GLU A 70 -5.39 -3.42 12.69
C GLU A 70 -5.79 -4.80 12.17
N LEU A 71 -5.86 -4.98 10.86
CA LEU A 71 -6.14 -6.29 10.26
C LEU A 71 -5.06 -7.31 10.63
N ILE A 72 -3.80 -6.95 10.57
CA ILE A 72 -2.68 -7.82 10.93
C ILE A 72 -2.73 -8.19 12.42
N GLU A 73 -2.99 -7.21 13.30
CA GLU A 73 -3.08 -7.46 14.74
C GLU A 73 -4.19 -8.44 15.10
N ASN A 74 -5.32 -8.38 14.41
CA ASN A 74 -6.51 -9.17 14.70
C ASN A 74 -6.65 -10.42 13.83
N ILE A 75 -5.66 -10.71 13.00
CA ILE A 75 -5.79 -11.78 11.97
C ILE A 75 -6.02 -13.16 12.56
N ASN A 76 -5.56 -13.45 13.76
CA ASN A 76 -5.78 -14.74 14.42
C ASN A 76 -7.25 -14.96 14.76
N ASN A 77 -8.02 -13.89 14.90
CA ASN A 77 -9.45 -13.92 15.20
C ASN A 77 -10.32 -13.76 13.95
N ILE A 78 -9.70 -13.52 12.81
CA ILE A 78 -10.37 -13.24 11.55
C ILE A 78 -9.91 -14.27 10.51
N LYS A 79 -10.86 -15.00 9.94
CA LYS A 79 -10.59 -15.95 8.84
C LYS A 79 -11.02 -15.30 7.53
N GLY A 80 -10.09 -14.61 6.86
CA GLY A 80 -10.34 -13.99 5.57
C GLY A 80 -10.13 -14.98 4.42
N GLU A 81 -10.82 -14.77 3.32
CA GLU A 81 -10.67 -15.50 2.07
C GLU A 81 -10.29 -14.57 0.93
N LEU A 82 -10.70 -13.32 1.00
CA LEU A 82 -10.42 -12.30 0.01
C LEU A 82 -9.85 -11.05 0.65
N ILE A 83 -8.91 -10.45 -0.04
CA ILE A 83 -8.41 -9.11 0.26
C ILE A 83 -8.86 -8.21 -0.89
N ILE A 84 -9.60 -7.17 -0.56
CA ILE A 84 -10.03 -6.17 -1.53
C ILE A 84 -9.25 -4.90 -1.24
N ILE A 85 -8.44 -4.48 -2.19
CA ILE A 85 -7.67 -3.25 -2.09
C ILE A 85 -8.43 -2.19 -2.90
N GLU A 86 -8.97 -1.21 -2.21
CA GLU A 86 -9.70 -0.15 -2.86
C GLU A 86 -8.78 0.66 -3.76
N GLY A 87 -9.32 1.15 -4.86
CA GLY A 87 -8.58 2.01 -5.78
C GLY A 87 -8.03 3.23 -5.06
N ALA A 88 -6.92 3.74 -5.54
CA ALA A 88 -6.33 4.96 -4.99
C ALA A 88 -7.35 6.11 -5.09
N THR A 89 -7.52 6.85 -4.00
CA THR A 89 -8.32 8.06 -4.03
C THR A 89 -7.65 9.11 -4.90
N GLU A 90 -8.45 9.98 -5.53
CA GLU A 90 -7.89 11.11 -6.26
C GLU A 90 -7.01 11.94 -5.32
N LYS A 91 -5.84 12.34 -5.83
CA LYS A 91 -4.95 13.21 -5.07
C LYS A 91 -5.58 14.57 -4.88
N THR A 92 -5.38 15.17 -3.72
CA THR A 92 -5.80 16.55 -3.47
C THR A 92 -5.04 17.50 -4.39
N GLU A 93 -5.55 18.71 -4.57
CA GLU A 93 -4.86 19.74 -5.36
C GLU A 93 -3.46 20.03 -4.82
N GLU A 94 -3.30 20.01 -3.49
CA GLU A 94 -2.02 20.21 -2.84
C GLU A 94 -1.04 19.08 -3.16
N GLU A 95 -1.49 17.83 -3.08
CA GLU A 95 -0.68 16.67 -3.46
C GLU A 95 -0.29 16.71 -4.94
N ASN A 96 -1.21 17.14 -5.81
CA ASN A 96 -0.93 17.30 -7.23
C ASN A 96 0.11 18.40 -7.49
N LYS A 97 0.05 19.52 -6.75
CA LYS A 97 1.05 20.59 -6.85
C LYS A 97 2.43 20.09 -6.45
N LEU A 98 2.53 19.36 -5.34
CA LEU A 98 3.79 18.79 -4.88
C LEU A 98 4.36 17.79 -5.89
N ASN A 99 3.52 16.97 -6.48
CA ASN A 99 3.94 15.96 -7.46
C ASN A 99 4.36 16.56 -8.82
N ASN A 100 3.93 17.79 -9.12
CA ASN A 100 4.34 18.50 -10.31
C ASN A 100 5.68 19.22 -10.16
N LEU A 101 6.20 19.32 -8.93
CA LEU A 101 7.53 19.88 -8.68
C LEU A 101 8.62 18.89 -9.10
N THR A 102 9.78 19.42 -9.46
CA THR A 102 10.96 18.57 -9.60
C THR A 102 11.32 17.95 -8.24
N LEU A 103 12.11 16.91 -8.23
CA LEU A 103 12.55 16.31 -6.96
C LEU A 103 13.32 17.31 -6.09
N GLU A 104 14.16 18.15 -6.71
CA GLU A 104 14.90 19.19 -6.00
C GLU A 104 13.98 20.25 -5.38
N GLU A 105 12.96 20.68 -6.12
CA GLU A 105 11.96 21.63 -5.62
C GLU A 105 11.14 21.03 -4.50
N HIS A 106 10.75 19.76 -4.65
CA HIS A 106 10.01 19.01 -3.63
C HIS A 106 10.84 18.86 -2.35
N TYR A 107 12.14 18.59 -2.49
CA TYR A 107 13.08 18.52 -1.38
C TYR A 107 13.18 19.87 -0.65
N LYS A 108 13.36 20.97 -1.37
CA LYS A 108 13.44 22.32 -0.81
C LYS A 108 12.17 22.72 -0.09
N TYR A 109 11.01 22.29 -0.58
CA TYR A 109 9.73 22.55 0.05
C TYR A 109 9.72 22.07 1.50
N TYR A 110 10.17 20.84 1.75
CA TYR A 110 10.24 20.28 3.10
C TYR A 110 11.45 20.80 3.90
N GLU A 111 12.56 21.06 3.24
CA GLU A 111 13.75 21.61 3.89
C GLU A 111 13.45 22.96 4.54
N LYS A 112 12.69 23.81 3.89
CA LYS A 112 12.24 25.10 4.43
C LYS A 112 11.37 24.96 5.68
N GLN A 113 10.72 23.82 5.86
CA GLN A 113 9.88 23.52 7.02
C GLN A 113 10.69 22.96 8.21
N GLY A 114 11.99 22.75 8.03
CA GLY A 114 12.88 22.31 9.09
C GLY A 114 13.06 20.80 9.20
N PHE A 115 12.60 20.03 8.22
CA PHE A 115 12.79 18.58 8.22
C PHE A 115 14.22 18.20 7.79
N ASP A 116 14.76 17.13 8.36
CA ASP A 116 16.07 16.60 7.97
C ASP A 116 15.97 15.76 6.68
N LYS A 117 17.13 15.42 6.12
CA LYS A 117 17.22 14.65 4.86
C LYS A 117 16.43 13.35 4.91
N LYS A 118 16.52 12.60 5.99
CA LYS A 118 15.86 11.31 6.15
C LYS A 118 14.34 11.46 6.16
N GLU A 119 13.84 12.45 6.89
CA GLU A 119 12.41 12.76 6.95
C GLU A 119 11.88 13.26 5.62
N ILE A 120 12.65 14.10 4.93
CA ILE A 120 12.28 14.66 3.62
C ILE A 120 12.14 13.55 2.59
N ILE A 121 13.10 12.65 2.51
CA ILE A 121 13.06 11.51 1.58
C ILE A 121 11.83 10.65 1.82
N LYS A 122 11.52 10.39 3.08
CA LYS A 122 10.34 9.62 3.47
C LYS A 122 9.04 10.32 3.05
N LYS A 123 8.96 11.64 3.25
CA LYS A 123 7.79 12.43 2.87
C LYS A 123 7.60 12.51 1.36
N ILE A 124 8.67 12.72 0.60
CA ILE A 124 8.62 12.74 -0.86
C ILE A 124 8.16 11.39 -1.40
N ALA A 125 8.71 10.31 -0.88
CA ALA A 125 8.33 8.96 -1.29
C ALA A 125 6.83 8.70 -1.07
N LYS A 126 6.30 9.14 0.06
CA LYS A 126 4.88 9.04 0.37
C LYS A 126 4.03 9.88 -0.58
N ASP A 127 4.39 11.14 -0.79
CA ASP A 127 3.66 12.07 -1.65
C ASP A 127 3.61 11.58 -3.11
N ARG A 128 4.70 11.01 -3.59
CA ARG A 128 4.82 10.50 -4.98
C ARG A 128 4.40 9.05 -5.13
N ASN A 129 4.06 8.40 -4.02
CA ASN A 129 3.70 6.98 -3.98
C ASN A 129 4.76 6.08 -4.62
N VAL A 130 6.00 6.30 -4.26
CA VAL A 130 7.16 5.53 -4.72
C VAL A 130 7.95 5.01 -3.51
N ASN A 131 8.83 4.05 -3.75
CA ASN A 131 9.70 3.52 -2.70
C ASN A 131 10.71 4.58 -2.27
N LYS A 132 10.95 4.71 -0.96
CA LYS A 132 11.91 5.69 -0.44
C LYS A 132 13.33 5.46 -0.95
N ASN A 133 13.71 4.23 -1.29
CA ASN A 133 15.02 3.94 -1.85
C ASN A 133 15.21 4.57 -3.24
N GLU A 134 14.16 4.63 -4.04
CA GLU A 134 14.19 5.32 -5.34
C GLU A 134 14.50 6.81 -5.16
N ILE A 135 13.90 7.43 -4.15
CA ILE A 135 14.14 8.84 -3.83
C ILE A 135 15.54 9.02 -3.26
N TYR A 136 15.95 8.15 -2.33
CA TYR A 136 17.27 8.21 -1.71
C TYR A 136 18.40 8.16 -2.74
N MET A 137 18.29 7.25 -3.72
CA MET A 137 19.29 7.09 -4.78
C MET A 137 19.48 8.33 -5.65
N LYS A 138 18.48 9.19 -5.74
CA LYS A 138 18.54 10.43 -6.51
C LYS A 138 19.18 11.60 -5.77
N PHE A 139 19.36 11.48 -4.46
CA PHE A 139 19.96 12.51 -3.60
C PHE A 139 21.31 12.11 -3.01
N ILE A 140 21.89 11.02 -3.48
CA ILE A 140 23.25 10.62 -3.11
C ILE A 140 24.28 11.50 -3.82
#